data_5ad6fee39f906571afc6b7c1c866e214
#
_entry.id   5ad6fee39f906571afc6b7c1c866e214
#
_cell.length_a   1.000
_cell.length_b   1.000
_cell.length_c   1.000
_cell.angle_alpha   90.00
_cell.angle_beta   90.00
_cell.angle_gamma   90.00
#
_symmetry.space_group_name_H-M   'P 1'
#
loop_
_entity.id
_entity.type
_entity.pdbx_description
1 polymer ?
#
loop_
_entity_poly.entity_id
_entity_poly.type
_entity_poly.pdbx_seq_one_letter_code
_entity_poly.pdbx_strand_id
1 'polypeptide(L)'
;MGSRRDAFHTPPAPGCAESPVVGVDACRTGWVAVTLEEEGRFAGADTAAVLSELLGRVPDAAVVAVDMPLGLLAEGWREADLLATAMVAPHRSRVFSVPPREVWEADGYDDANVVCRRLTGQGLSRQSWGLAAKLREANACRDGGDHRLYEVHPEVSFAALGEGRPVPWSKKSWNGQAVRRRLLEDQGIVLPDDLGPAGRVPPDDVLDAAAAAWSARRIALQAARSLPDPPQTTETGLPVAIWY
;
A
#
# COMPACT_ATOMS: atom_id res chain seq x y z
N MET A 1 -34.17 1.37 -14.19
CA MET A 1 -32.85 1.99 -14.06
C MET A 1 -32.32 1.63 -12.70
N GLY A 2 -31.66 0.47 -12.59
CA GLY A 2 -31.08 -0.05 -11.35
C GLY A 2 -29.71 0.55 -11.12
N SER A 3 -29.54 1.12 -9.96
CA SER A 3 -28.33 1.78 -9.50
C SER A 3 -27.14 0.79 -9.42
N ARG A 4 -26.11 1.01 -10.26
CA ARG A 4 -24.81 0.32 -10.19
C ARG A 4 -23.90 0.87 -9.07
N ARG A 5 -24.47 1.46 -8.00
CA ARG A 5 -23.68 2.20 -6.99
C ARG A 5 -23.09 1.34 -5.87
N ASP A 6 -23.45 0.05 -5.75
CA ASP A 6 -23.10 -0.75 -4.57
C ASP A 6 -22.03 -1.82 -4.78
N ALA A 7 -21.41 -1.90 -5.98
CA ALA A 7 -20.49 -3.00 -6.30
C ALA A 7 -19.05 -2.81 -5.76
N PHE A 8 -18.64 -1.61 -5.37
CA PHE A 8 -17.24 -1.31 -5.02
C PHE A 8 -16.96 -1.23 -3.51
N HIS A 9 -17.96 -1.43 -2.69
CA HIS A 9 -17.83 -1.35 -1.22
C HIS A 9 -18.24 -2.64 -0.51
N THR A 10 -18.42 -3.72 -1.26
CA THR A 10 -18.71 -5.01 -0.62
C THR A 10 -17.40 -5.55 -0.04
N PRO A 11 -17.31 -5.66 1.29
CA PRO A 11 -16.20 -6.38 1.90
C PRO A 11 -16.13 -7.80 1.32
N PRO A 12 -14.95 -8.43 1.28
CA PRO A 12 -14.81 -9.79 0.78
C PRO A 12 -15.88 -10.70 1.41
N ALA A 13 -16.45 -11.60 0.62
CA ALA A 13 -17.53 -12.47 1.06
C ALA A 13 -17.11 -13.28 2.31
N PRO A 14 -18.04 -13.60 3.23
CA PRO A 14 -17.76 -14.53 4.32
C PRO A 14 -17.26 -15.87 3.73
N GLY A 15 -16.04 -16.30 4.11
CA GLY A 15 -15.32 -17.43 3.53
C GLY A 15 -13.95 -17.06 2.97
N CYS A 16 -13.63 -15.77 2.75
CA CYS A 16 -12.30 -15.30 2.34
C CYS A 16 -11.22 -15.47 3.44
N ALA A 17 -11.60 -15.87 4.65
CA ALA A 17 -10.66 -16.16 5.74
C ALA A 17 -9.77 -17.39 5.47
N GLU A 18 -10.19 -18.27 4.54
CA GLU A 18 -9.47 -19.49 4.15
C GLU A 18 -8.50 -19.28 2.98
N SER A 19 -8.50 -18.10 2.37
CA SER A 19 -7.62 -17.79 1.24
C SER A 19 -6.39 -17.00 1.69
N PRO A 20 -5.23 -17.19 1.03
CA PRO A 20 -4.03 -16.43 1.33
C PRO A 20 -4.25 -14.93 1.09
N VAL A 21 -3.48 -14.12 1.78
CA VAL A 21 -3.42 -12.67 1.58
C VAL A 21 -1.99 -12.25 1.25
N VAL A 22 -1.85 -11.17 0.51
CA VAL A 22 -0.55 -10.74 0.02
C VAL A 22 -0.33 -9.26 0.34
N GLY A 23 0.84 -8.95 0.87
CA GLY A 23 1.33 -7.59 0.99
C GLY A 23 2.44 -7.34 -0.01
N VAL A 24 2.44 -6.18 -0.63
CA VAL A 24 3.36 -5.82 -1.72
C VAL A 24 3.98 -4.46 -1.47
N ASP A 25 5.29 -4.37 -1.65
CA ASP A 25 6.02 -3.11 -1.66
C ASP A 25 6.83 -2.95 -2.94
N ALA A 26 7.06 -1.71 -3.34
CA ALA A 26 7.91 -1.38 -4.46
C ALA A 26 9.39 -1.43 -4.06
N CYS A 27 10.19 -2.19 -4.81
CA CYS A 27 11.62 -2.26 -4.63
C CYS A 27 12.38 -1.79 -5.88
N ARG A 28 13.71 -1.66 -5.76
CA ARG A 28 14.55 -1.16 -6.86
C ARG A 28 14.41 -1.95 -8.16
N THR A 29 14.22 -3.27 -8.07
CA THR A 29 14.15 -4.18 -9.22
C THR A 29 12.73 -4.51 -9.67
N GLY A 30 11.73 -3.94 -9.02
CA GLY A 30 10.34 -4.23 -9.31
C GLY A 30 9.47 -4.16 -8.06
N TRP A 31 8.93 -5.28 -7.66
CA TRP A 31 8.04 -5.45 -6.53
C TRP A 31 8.48 -6.63 -5.69
N VAL A 32 8.32 -6.52 -4.39
CA VAL A 32 8.46 -7.62 -3.44
C VAL A 32 7.12 -7.90 -2.78
N ALA A 33 6.80 -9.18 -2.61
CA ALA A 33 5.57 -9.61 -1.97
C ALA A 33 5.88 -10.53 -0.79
N VAL A 34 5.05 -10.44 0.23
CA VAL A 34 4.95 -11.39 1.34
C VAL A 34 3.55 -11.97 1.34
N THR A 35 3.46 -13.29 1.34
CA THR A 35 2.20 -14.03 1.42
C THR A 35 2.01 -14.57 2.83
N LEU A 36 0.82 -14.37 3.38
CA LEU A 36 0.36 -15.00 4.60
C LEU A 36 -0.73 -16.02 4.27
N GLU A 37 -0.67 -17.19 4.90
CA GLU A 37 -1.72 -18.19 4.86
C GLU A 37 -2.87 -17.83 5.83
N GLU A 38 -3.90 -18.66 5.87
CA GLU A 38 -5.16 -18.47 6.60
C GLU A 38 -4.99 -18.00 8.05
N GLU A 39 -4.09 -18.61 8.81
CA GLU A 39 -3.86 -18.25 10.21
C GLU A 39 -3.00 -16.98 10.39
N GLY A 40 -2.57 -16.37 9.29
CA GLY A 40 -1.70 -15.19 9.28
C GLY A 40 -0.23 -15.51 9.44
N ARG A 41 0.16 -16.80 9.29
CA ARG A 41 1.56 -17.22 9.29
C ARG A 41 2.20 -16.92 7.93
N PHE A 42 3.50 -16.67 7.95
CA PHE A 42 4.29 -16.52 6.73
C PHE A 42 4.22 -17.79 5.86
N ALA A 43 3.80 -17.65 4.61
CA ALA A 43 3.72 -18.74 3.64
C ALA A 43 4.80 -18.64 2.55
N GLY A 44 5.29 -17.43 2.27
CA GLY A 44 6.32 -17.23 1.26
C GLY A 44 6.60 -15.77 0.96
N ALA A 45 7.68 -15.53 0.21
CA ALA A 45 8.01 -14.24 -0.36
C ALA A 45 8.44 -14.40 -1.81
N ASP A 46 8.09 -13.44 -2.66
CA ASP A 46 8.41 -13.47 -4.09
C ASP A 46 8.77 -12.07 -4.59
N THR A 47 9.38 -12.00 -5.77
CA THR A 47 9.72 -10.74 -6.44
C THR A 47 9.34 -10.81 -7.92
N ALA A 48 8.87 -9.68 -8.46
CA ALA A 48 8.59 -9.57 -9.89
C ALA A 48 9.04 -8.20 -10.41
N ALA A 49 9.37 -8.12 -11.70
CA ALA A 49 9.74 -6.87 -12.33
C ALA A 49 8.53 -5.95 -12.49
N VAL A 50 7.35 -6.52 -12.73
CA VAL A 50 6.08 -5.81 -12.90
C VAL A 50 5.00 -6.38 -11.98
N LEU A 51 4.10 -5.50 -11.51
CA LEU A 51 3.05 -5.86 -10.55
C LEU A 51 2.08 -6.91 -11.12
N SER A 52 1.70 -6.77 -12.38
CA SER A 52 0.78 -7.72 -13.02
C SER A 52 1.30 -9.15 -13.07
N GLU A 53 2.61 -9.33 -13.21
CA GLU A 53 3.26 -10.64 -13.13
C GLU A 53 3.12 -11.23 -11.73
N LEU A 54 3.37 -10.43 -10.70
CA LEU A 54 3.23 -10.84 -9.30
C LEU A 54 1.77 -11.20 -8.99
N LEU A 55 0.81 -10.38 -9.41
CA LEU A 55 -0.63 -10.64 -9.24
C LEU A 55 -1.08 -11.93 -9.93
N GLY A 56 -0.50 -12.23 -11.09
CA GLY A 56 -0.75 -13.48 -11.82
C GLY A 56 -0.24 -14.74 -11.13
N ARG A 57 0.76 -14.61 -10.23
CA ARG A 57 1.30 -15.74 -9.43
C ARG A 57 0.47 -16.03 -8.18
N VAL A 58 -0.40 -15.11 -7.78
CA VAL A 58 -1.25 -15.23 -6.58
C VAL A 58 -2.75 -15.07 -6.93
N PRO A 59 -3.27 -15.89 -7.86
CA PRO A 59 -4.64 -15.75 -8.35
C PRO A 59 -5.68 -15.99 -7.25
N ASP A 60 -5.36 -16.83 -6.26
CA ASP A 60 -6.26 -17.22 -5.18
C ASP A 60 -6.19 -16.29 -3.96
N ALA A 61 -5.37 -15.25 -4.00
CA ALA A 61 -5.29 -14.28 -2.91
C ALA A 61 -6.63 -13.55 -2.75
N ALA A 62 -7.18 -13.57 -1.54
CA ALA A 62 -8.42 -12.85 -1.22
C ALA A 62 -8.23 -11.34 -1.26
N VAL A 63 -7.08 -10.87 -0.78
CA VAL A 63 -6.70 -9.46 -0.70
C VAL A 63 -5.23 -9.31 -1.05
N VAL A 64 -4.93 -8.30 -1.86
CA VAL A 64 -3.55 -7.85 -2.14
C VAL A 64 -3.43 -6.40 -1.68
N ALA A 65 -2.70 -6.18 -0.60
CA ALA A 65 -2.42 -4.84 -0.08
C ALA A 65 -1.10 -4.31 -0.62
N VAL A 66 -1.12 -3.14 -1.25
CA VAL A 66 0.05 -2.57 -1.94
C VAL A 66 0.46 -1.26 -1.27
N ASP A 67 1.76 -1.12 -0.95
CA ASP A 67 2.35 0.17 -0.55
C ASP A 67 2.52 1.07 -1.78
N MET A 68 1.39 1.51 -2.29
CA MET A 68 1.32 2.46 -3.41
C MET A 68 -0.04 3.16 -3.41
N PRO A 69 -0.07 4.49 -3.62
CA PRO A 69 -1.33 5.22 -3.73
C PRO A 69 -2.23 4.67 -4.84
N LEU A 70 -3.44 4.29 -4.46
CA LEU A 70 -4.47 3.80 -5.36
C LEU A 70 -5.66 4.75 -5.38
N GLY A 71 -6.11 5.11 -6.60
CA GLY A 71 -7.17 6.10 -6.79
C GLY A 71 -6.61 7.52 -6.77
N LEU A 72 -6.38 8.04 -7.96
CA LEU A 72 -5.92 9.41 -8.16
C LEU A 72 -7.12 10.32 -8.37
N LEU A 73 -7.18 11.42 -7.61
CA LEU A 73 -8.22 12.43 -7.75
C LEU A 73 -7.97 13.27 -8.99
N ALA A 74 -9.03 13.87 -9.57
CA ALA A 74 -8.88 14.83 -10.65
C ALA A 74 -8.34 16.18 -10.14
N GLU A 75 -8.69 16.56 -8.93
CA GLU A 75 -8.29 17.83 -8.32
C GLU A 75 -8.21 17.72 -6.80
N GLY A 76 -7.48 18.66 -6.18
CA GLY A 76 -7.30 18.74 -4.73
C GLY A 76 -6.30 17.70 -4.20
N TRP A 77 -6.28 17.57 -2.86
CA TRP A 77 -5.43 16.63 -2.14
C TRP A 77 -6.25 15.47 -1.59
N ARG A 78 -5.66 14.29 -1.56
CA ARG A 78 -6.27 13.11 -0.97
C ARG A 78 -6.33 13.28 0.55
N GLU A 79 -7.50 13.08 1.12
CA GLU A 79 -7.69 13.11 2.57
C GLU A 79 -6.91 11.98 3.26
N ALA A 80 -6.75 10.85 2.57
CA ALA A 80 -5.96 9.70 3.00
C ALA A 80 -4.53 10.10 3.42
N ASP A 81 -3.85 10.91 2.60
CA ASP A 81 -2.46 11.31 2.86
C ASP A 81 -2.38 12.27 4.06
N LEU A 82 -3.35 13.17 4.22
CA LEU A 82 -3.41 14.10 5.34
C LEU A 82 -3.60 13.36 6.67
N LEU A 83 -4.52 12.41 6.70
CA LEU A 83 -4.81 11.60 7.89
C LEU A 83 -3.65 10.65 8.23
N ALA A 84 -3.05 10.01 7.21
CA ALA A 84 -1.86 9.17 7.40
C ALA A 84 -0.69 9.99 7.97
N THR A 85 -0.45 11.20 7.43
CA THR A 85 0.58 12.12 7.94
C THR A 85 0.34 12.49 9.41
N ALA A 86 -0.91 12.68 9.80
CA ALA A 86 -1.27 12.94 11.20
C ALA A 86 -1.02 11.72 12.09
N MET A 87 -1.38 10.52 11.60
CA MET A 87 -1.22 9.26 12.34
C MET A 87 0.25 8.90 12.59
N VAL A 88 1.15 9.21 11.66
CA VAL A 88 2.59 8.91 11.81
C VAL A 88 3.38 10.04 12.47
N ALA A 89 2.72 11.09 12.97
CA ALA A 89 3.41 12.19 13.66
C ALA A 89 4.23 11.66 14.88
N PRO A 90 5.44 12.19 15.13
CA PRO A 90 6.05 13.39 14.53
C PRO A 90 6.74 13.15 13.17
N HIS A 91 6.78 11.94 12.65
CA HIS A 91 7.53 11.54 11.45
C HIS A 91 6.77 11.83 10.14
N ARG A 92 6.17 12.99 10.04
CA ARG A 92 5.28 13.40 8.93
C ARG A 92 5.91 13.26 7.54
N SER A 93 7.22 13.40 7.41
CA SER A 93 7.96 13.26 6.14
C SER A 93 8.01 11.83 5.59
N ARG A 94 7.51 10.85 6.33
CA ARG A 94 7.40 9.46 5.85
C ARG A 94 6.21 9.24 4.93
N VAL A 95 5.23 10.14 4.96
CA VAL A 95 4.08 10.14 4.07
C VAL A 95 4.20 11.34 3.13
N PHE A 96 4.04 11.12 1.84
CA PHE A 96 4.00 12.21 0.87
C PHE A 96 2.57 12.43 0.38
N SER A 97 2.22 13.68 0.13
CA SER A 97 0.91 14.00 -0.46
C SER A 97 0.91 13.70 -1.95
N VAL A 98 -0.09 13.01 -2.39
CA VAL A 98 -0.26 12.58 -3.79
C VAL A 98 -1.05 13.64 -4.54
N PRO A 99 -0.46 14.34 -5.51
CA PRO A 99 -1.16 15.33 -6.32
C PRO A 99 -2.15 14.69 -7.30
N PRO A 100 -3.01 15.51 -7.95
CA PRO A 100 -4.00 15.02 -8.91
C PRO A 100 -3.44 14.18 -10.05
N ARG A 101 -4.32 13.38 -10.67
CA ARG A 101 -4.03 12.43 -11.75
C ARG A 101 -3.20 13.03 -12.88
N GLU A 102 -3.55 14.23 -13.37
CA GLU A 102 -2.88 14.89 -14.48
C GLU A 102 -1.37 15.09 -14.26
N VAL A 103 -0.94 15.24 -13.00
CA VAL A 103 0.49 15.36 -12.64
C VAL A 103 1.26 14.09 -13.00
N TRP A 104 0.64 12.93 -12.82
CA TRP A 104 1.27 11.62 -13.05
C TRP A 104 1.21 11.19 -14.52
N GLU A 105 0.39 11.84 -15.33
CA GLU A 105 0.25 11.59 -16.77
C GLU A 105 1.27 12.37 -17.61
N ALA A 106 2.01 13.30 -16.99
CA ALA A 106 3.06 14.06 -17.66
C ALA A 106 4.21 13.17 -18.16
N ASP A 107 4.87 13.57 -19.26
CA ASP A 107 5.96 12.83 -19.87
C ASP A 107 7.27 12.91 -19.07
N GLY A 108 7.44 13.96 -18.27
CA GLY A 108 8.66 14.19 -17.51
C GLY A 108 8.45 14.99 -16.23
N TYR A 109 9.50 14.99 -15.38
CA TYR A 109 9.44 15.69 -14.09
C TYR A 109 9.14 17.17 -14.19
N ASP A 110 9.76 17.85 -15.14
CA ASP A 110 9.64 19.31 -15.24
C ASP A 110 8.20 19.71 -15.62
N ASP A 111 7.59 18.98 -16.56
CA ASP A 111 6.18 19.16 -16.94
C ASP A 111 5.25 18.77 -15.78
N ALA A 112 5.49 17.62 -15.14
CA ALA A 112 4.74 17.21 -13.96
C ALA A 112 4.78 18.26 -12.85
N ASN A 113 5.93 18.87 -12.61
CA ASN A 113 6.09 19.92 -11.59
C ASN A 113 5.34 21.22 -11.96
N VAL A 114 5.31 21.58 -13.25
CA VAL A 114 4.50 22.71 -13.75
C VAL A 114 3.01 22.43 -13.51
N VAL A 115 2.54 21.25 -13.92
CA VAL A 115 1.15 20.82 -13.71
C VAL A 115 0.79 20.79 -12.22
N CYS A 116 1.67 20.23 -11.39
CA CYS A 116 1.46 20.16 -9.94
C CYS A 116 1.31 21.54 -9.33
N ARG A 117 2.18 22.49 -9.69
CA ARG A 117 2.08 23.89 -9.21
C ARG A 117 0.79 24.57 -9.67
N ARG A 118 0.36 24.34 -10.91
CA ARG A 118 -0.89 24.86 -11.44
C ARG A 118 -2.12 24.37 -10.69
N LEU A 119 -2.16 23.07 -10.39
CA LEU A 119 -3.32 22.42 -9.77
C LEU A 119 -3.37 22.57 -8.25
N THR A 120 -2.21 22.62 -7.58
CA THR A 120 -2.14 22.54 -6.12
C THR A 120 -1.50 23.74 -5.46
N GLY A 121 -0.87 24.64 -6.21
CA GLY A 121 -0.03 25.72 -5.68
C GLY A 121 1.32 25.24 -5.14
N GLN A 122 1.62 23.96 -5.15
CA GLN A 122 2.84 23.35 -4.60
C GLN A 122 3.63 22.61 -5.68
N GLY A 123 4.94 22.52 -5.47
CA GLY A 123 5.82 21.75 -6.36
C GLY A 123 5.84 20.25 -6.02
N LEU A 124 6.14 19.44 -7.03
CA LEU A 124 6.37 18.01 -6.88
C LEU A 124 7.85 17.76 -6.53
N SER A 125 8.11 16.90 -5.54
CA SER A 125 9.49 16.49 -5.25
C SER A 125 10.02 15.49 -6.29
N ARG A 126 11.33 15.51 -6.57
CA ARG A 126 11.94 14.50 -7.44
C ARG A 126 11.82 13.08 -6.87
N GLN A 127 11.81 12.96 -5.53
CA GLN A 127 11.60 11.68 -4.86
C GLN A 127 10.19 11.13 -5.13
N SER A 128 9.15 11.96 -4.99
CA SER A 128 7.79 11.55 -5.31
C SER A 128 7.64 11.19 -6.79
N TRP A 129 8.23 12.00 -7.70
CA TRP A 129 8.23 11.71 -9.13
C TRP A 129 8.92 10.38 -9.46
N GLY A 130 9.95 10.00 -8.71
CA GLY A 130 10.62 8.70 -8.85
C GLY A 130 9.68 7.50 -8.71
N LEU A 131 8.53 7.66 -8.08
CA LEU A 131 7.49 6.64 -7.94
C LEU A 131 6.48 6.63 -9.08
N ALA A 132 6.51 7.59 -10.01
CA ALA A 132 5.49 7.77 -11.04
C ALA A 132 5.23 6.52 -11.88
N ALA A 133 6.27 5.79 -12.27
CA ALA A 133 6.12 4.55 -13.04
C ALA A 133 5.38 3.46 -12.24
N LYS A 134 5.76 3.27 -10.98
CA LYS A 134 5.14 2.30 -10.07
C LYS A 134 3.70 2.67 -9.72
N LEU A 135 3.45 3.95 -9.48
CA LEU A 135 2.14 4.47 -9.19
C LEU A 135 1.18 4.28 -10.38
N ARG A 136 1.63 4.58 -11.61
CA ARG A 136 0.85 4.34 -12.82
C ARG A 136 0.58 2.85 -13.04
N GLU A 137 1.58 2.01 -12.82
CA GLU A 137 1.47 0.56 -12.94
C GLU A 137 0.42 -0.01 -11.96
N ALA A 138 0.47 0.36 -10.69
CA ALA A 138 -0.47 -0.12 -9.67
C ALA A 138 -1.91 0.35 -9.96
N ASN A 139 -2.08 1.63 -10.35
CA ASN A 139 -3.39 2.15 -10.72
C ASN A 139 -3.93 1.47 -11.99
N ALA A 140 -3.08 1.17 -12.99
CA ALA A 140 -3.50 0.45 -14.20
C ALA A 140 -4.01 -0.96 -13.88
N CYS A 141 -3.37 -1.69 -12.97
CA CYS A 141 -3.86 -3.01 -12.52
C CYS A 141 -5.24 -2.89 -11.87
N ARG A 142 -5.44 -1.91 -11.00
CA ARG A 142 -6.71 -1.66 -10.33
C ARG A 142 -7.80 -1.20 -11.30
N ASP A 143 -7.51 -0.25 -12.17
CA ASP A 143 -8.43 0.27 -13.18
C ASP A 143 -8.77 -0.82 -14.22
N GLY A 144 -7.87 -1.79 -14.44
CA GLY A 144 -8.06 -3.00 -15.22
C GLY A 144 -8.98 -4.05 -14.58
N GLY A 145 -9.48 -3.79 -13.36
CA GLY A 145 -10.50 -4.61 -12.71
C GLY A 145 -9.98 -5.58 -11.64
N ASP A 146 -8.73 -5.49 -11.21
CA ASP A 146 -8.28 -6.28 -10.07
C ASP A 146 -8.80 -5.66 -8.75
N HIS A 147 -9.98 -6.11 -8.34
CA HIS A 147 -10.68 -5.63 -7.15
C HIS A 147 -10.08 -6.13 -5.83
N ARG A 148 -9.07 -7.02 -5.88
CA ARG A 148 -8.33 -7.49 -4.69
C ARG A 148 -7.35 -6.45 -4.17
N LEU A 149 -7.04 -5.40 -4.98
CA LEU A 149 -6.04 -4.39 -4.66
C LEU A 149 -6.56 -3.35 -3.68
N TYR A 150 -5.87 -3.22 -2.55
CA TYR A 150 -6.09 -2.22 -1.53
C TYR A 150 -4.82 -1.42 -1.28
N GLU A 151 -4.96 -0.10 -1.14
CA GLU A 151 -3.84 0.74 -0.74
C GLU A 151 -3.59 0.61 0.75
N VAL A 152 -2.34 0.44 1.10
CA VAL A 152 -1.85 0.50 2.48
C VAL A 152 -0.61 1.39 2.56
N HIS A 153 -0.23 1.77 3.77
CA HIS A 153 1.02 2.49 4.00
C HIS A 153 1.73 1.84 5.19
N PRO A 154 2.91 1.23 5.02
CA PRO A 154 3.59 0.46 6.06
C PRO A 154 3.82 1.21 7.36
N GLU A 155 4.14 2.50 7.31
CA GLU A 155 4.32 3.30 8.54
C GLU A 155 2.99 3.49 9.30
N VAL A 156 1.84 3.52 8.61
CA VAL A 156 0.50 3.52 9.22
C VAL A 156 0.22 2.14 9.82
N SER A 157 0.53 1.07 9.10
CA SER A 157 0.38 -0.31 9.57
C SER A 157 1.25 -0.55 10.82
N PHE A 158 2.51 -0.12 10.82
CA PHE A 158 3.39 -0.24 11.98
C PHE A 158 2.94 0.64 13.16
N ALA A 159 2.39 1.83 12.91
CA ALA A 159 1.80 2.63 13.97
C ALA A 159 0.60 1.93 14.60
N ALA A 160 -0.25 1.30 13.79
CA ALA A 160 -1.39 0.52 14.28
C ALA A 160 -0.94 -0.72 15.07
N LEU A 161 0.08 -1.47 14.58
CA LEU A 161 0.75 -2.56 15.29
C LEU A 161 1.32 -2.12 16.65
N GLY A 162 1.84 -0.91 16.71
CA GLY A 162 2.36 -0.26 17.93
C GLY A 162 1.30 0.43 18.78
N GLU A 163 0.02 0.03 18.68
CA GLU A 163 -1.10 0.61 19.46
C GLU A 163 -1.26 2.13 19.24
N GLY A 164 -1.13 2.58 18.01
CA GLY A 164 -1.20 3.99 17.62
C GLY A 164 0.10 4.77 17.82
N ARG A 165 1.20 4.12 18.18
CA ARG A 165 2.51 4.73 18.37
C ARG A 165 3.42 4.47 17.18
N PRO A 166 3.79 5.49 16.38
CA PRO A 166 4.71 5.35 15.27
C PRO A 166 6.08 4.83 15.73
N VAL A 167 6.72 3.99 14.92
CA VAL A 167 8.06 3.50 15.21
C VAL A 167 9.05 4.68 15.17
N PRO A 168 9.77 4.99 16.27
CA PRO A 168 10.60 6.21 16.33
C PRO A 168 11.84 6.14 15.44
N TRP A 169 12.30 4.93 15.09
CA TRP A 169 13.52 4.69 14.35
C TRP A 169 13.29 4.61 12.84
N SER A 170 14.25 5.12 12.07
CA SER A 170 14.25 4.95 10.61
C SER A 170 14.19 3.46 10.24
N LYS A 171 13.40 3.10 9.23
CA LYS A 171 13.30 1.73 8.71
C LYS A 171 14.65 1.17 8.22
N LYS A 172 15.59 2.05 7.84
CA LYS A 172 16.95 1.69 7.42
C LYS A 172 17.93 1.50 8.56
N SER A 173 17.56 1.82 9.80
CA SER A 173 18.43 1.64 10.96
C SER A 173 18.24 0.25 11.58
N TRP A 174 19.29 -0.27 12.24
CA TRP A 174 19.21 -1.53 12.99
C TRP A 174 18.03 -1.57 13.97
N ASN A 175 17.89 -0.52 14.80
CA ASN A 175 16.81 -0.44 15.78
C ASN A 175 15.44 -0.38 15.10
N GLY A 176 15.33 0.32 13.97
CA GLY A 176 14.09 0.42 13.21
C GLY A 176 13.65 -0.91 12.62
N GLN A 177 14.58 -1.69 12.09
CA GLN A 177 14.31 -3.04 11.57
C GLN A 177 13.97 -4.01 12.70
N ALA A 178 14.72 -4.00 13.79
CA ALA A 178 14.49 -4.88 14.94
C ALA A 178 13.10 -4.66 15.57
N VAL A 179 12.68 -3.38 15.72
CA VAL A 179 11.34 -3.07 16.24
C VAL A 179 10.25 -3.54 15.28
N ARG A 180 10.39 -3.29 13.97
CA ARG A 180 9.40 -3.71 12.97
C ARG A 180 9.27 -5.23 12.91
N ARG A 181 10.39 -5.97 12.94
CA ARG A 181 10.34 -7.43 13.02
C ARG A 181 9.57 -7.91 14.25
N ARG A 182 9.87 -7.36 15.44
CA ARG A 182 9.17 -7.73 16.66
C ARG A 182 7.68 -7.47 16.60
N LEU A 183 7.26 -6.30 16.08
CA LEU A 183 5.84 -5.98 15.91
C LEU A 183 5.12 -6.98 15.01
N LEU A 184 5.78 -7.49 13.97
CA LEU A 184 5.25 -8.55 13.09
C LEU A 184 5.22 -9.90 13.82
N GLU A 185 6.30 -10.26 14.52
CA GLU A 185 6.41 -11.49 15.30
C GLU A 185 5.33 -11.58 16.39
N ASP A 186 5.02 -10.47 17.06
CA ASP A 186 3.94 -10.36 18.06
C ASP A 186 2.56 -10.65 17.45
N GLN A 187 2.42 -10.55 16.13
CA GLN A 187 1.21 -10.92 15.37
C GLN A 187 1.30 -12.31 14.72
N GLY A 188 2.33 -13.09 15.04
CA GLY A 188 2.56 -14.42 14.47
C GLY A 188 3.22 -14.41 13.08
N ILE A 189 3.63 -13.25 12.56
CA ILE A 189 4.31 -13.12 11.27
C ILE A 189 5.81 -13.24 11.50
N VAL A 190 6.33 -14.46 11.45
CA VAL A 190 7.75 -14.77 11.65
C VAL A 190 8.40 -14.95 10.29
N LEU A 191 9.20 -13.98 9.87
CA LEU A 191 9.97 -14.07 8.63
C LEU A 191 11.19 -14.97 8.84
N PRO A 192 11.41 -16.00 8.00
CA PRO A 192 12.57 -16.89 8.13
C PRO A 192 13.88 -16.17 7.78
N ASP A 193 15.01 -16.78 8.13
CA ASP A 193 16.34 -16.24 7.84
C ASP A 193 16.67 -16.29 6.33
N ASP A 194 16.09 -17.24 5.60
CA ASP A 194 16.21 -17.35 4.15
C ASP A 194 14.85 -17.14 3.47
N LEU A 195 14.76 -16.07 2.67
CA LEU A 195 13.59 -15.69 1.89
C LEU A 195 13.76 -16.03 0.39
N GLY A 196 14.75 -16.83 0.05
CA GLY A 196 15.06 -17.13 -1.34
C GLY A 196 15.39 -15.87 -2.15
N PRO A 197 14.83 -15.73 -3.37
CA PRO A 197 15.07 -14.54 -4.21
C PRO A 197 14.69 -13.21 -3.53
N ALA A 198 13.64 -13.19 -2.72
CA ALA A 198 13.20 -12.00 -1.98
C ALA A 198 14.23 -11.54 -0.92
N GLY A 199 15.08 -12.44 -0.43
CA GLY A 199 16.17 -12.10 0.49
C GLY A 199 17.28 -11.22 -0.11
N ARG A 200 17.24 -10.95 -1.42
CA ARG A 200 18.14 -10.00 -2.10
C ARG A 200 17.60 -8.57 -2.14
N VAL A 201 16.35 -8.38 -1.78
CA VAL A 201 15.70 -7.07 -1.66
C VAL A 201 16.13 -6.42 -0.34
N PRO A 202 16.23 -5.08 -0.26
CA PRO A 202 16.51 -4.40 1.01
C PRO A 202 15.57 -4.86 2.12
N PRO A 203 16.08 -5.12 3.34
CA PRO A 203 15.25 -5.64 4.44
C PRO A 203 14.06 -4.74 4.80
N ASP A 204 14.18 -3.43 4.63
CA ASP A 204 13.09 -2.50 4.88
C ASP A 204 11.92 -2.71 3.90
N ASP A 205 12.17 -2.98 2.61
CA ASP A 205 11.13 -3.24 1.63
C ASP A 205 10.41 -4.59 1.93
N VAL A 206 11.13 -5.61 2.40
CA VAL A 206 10.53 -6.89 2.84
C VAL A 206 9.64 -6.69 4.07
N LEU A 207 10.12 -5.92 5.06
CA LEU A 207 9.34 -5.63 6.27
C LEU A 207 8.09 -4.79 5.96
N ASP A 208 8.19 -3.87 5.00
CA ASP A 208 7.07 -3.07 4.54
C ASP A 208 6.03 -3.94 3.80
N ALA A 209 6.46 -4.88 2.95
CA ALA A 209 5.59 -5.88 2.34
C ALA A 209 4.92 -6.79 3.40
N ALA A 210 5.62 -7.18 4.46
CA ALA A 210 5.06 -7.99 5.54
C ALA A 210 4.00 -7.19 6.36
N ALA A 211 4.23 -5.89 6.60
CA ALA A 211 3.24 -5.03 7.24
C ALA A 211 2.01 -4.79 6.34
N ALA A 212 2.22 -4.70 5.02
CA ALA A 212 1.14 -4.67 4.05
C ALA A 212 0.32 -5.97 4.09
N ALA A 213 0.96 -7.15 4.19
CA ALA A 213 0.30 -8.44 4.32
C ALA A 213 -0.52 -8.55 5.62
N TRP A 214 -0.03 -8.00 6.73
CA TRP A 214 -0.81 -7.89 7.96
C TRP A 214 -2.08 -7.06 7.75
N SER A 215 -1.98 -5.92 7.07
CA SER A 215 -3.15 -5.10 6.74
C SER A 215 -4.10 -5.83 5.78
N ALA A 216 -3.57 -6.55 4.77
CA ALA A 216 -4.37 -7.38 3.87
C ALA A 216 -5.20 -8.41 4.62
N ARG A 217 -4.60 -9.08 5.63
CA ARG A 217 -5.33 -10.03 6.49
C ARG A 217 -6.45 -9.35 7.26
N ARG A 218 -6.23 -8.17 7.82
CA ARG A 218 -7.27 -7.41 8.52
C ARG A 218 -8.43 -7.03 7.60
N ILE A 219 -8.12 -6.65 6.34
CA ILE A 219 -9.12 -6.37 5.32
C ILE A 219 -9.95 -7.63 5.02
N ALA A 220 -9.30 -8.77 4.79
CA ALA A 220 -9.97 -10.04 4.53
C ALA A 220 -10.87 -10.47 5.69
N LEU A 221 -10.46 -10.22 6.94
CA LEU A 221 -11.22 -10.50 8.17
C LEU A 221 -12.24 -9.40 8.51
N GLN A 222 -12.39 -8.36 7.69
CA GLN A 222 -13.27 -7.21 7.96
C GLN A 222 -12.96 -6.49 9.29
N ALA A 223 -11.72 -6.54 9.73
CA ALA A 223 -11.21 -5.93 10.95
C ALA A 223 -10.32 -4.70 10.69
N ALA A 224 -10.09 -4.37 9.42
CA ALA A 224 -9.32 -3.18 9.02
C ALA A 224 -10.11 -1.90 9.25
N ARG A 225 -9.37 -0.82 9.41
CA ARG A 225 -9.88 0.56 9.35
C ARG A 225 -9.32 1.24 8.11
N SER A 226 -9.91 2.36 7.72
CA SER A 226 -9.44 3.17 6.60
C SER A 226 -9.20 4.62 6.99
N LEU A 227 -8.36 5.28 6.23
CA LEU A 227 -8.10 6.71 6.29
C LEU A 227 -8.41 7.32 4.91
N PRO A 228 -9.50 8.11 4.76
CA PRO A 228 -10.57 8.36 5.72
C PRO A 228 -11.54 7.19 5.90
N ASP A 229 -12.43 7.31 6.87
CA ASP A 229 -13.55 6.40 7.08
C ASP A 229 -14.84 7.23 7.19
N PRO A 230 -15.80 7.14 6.23
CA PRO A 230 -15.75 6.31 5.03
C PRO A 230 -14.67 6.77 4.02
N PRO A 231 -14.19 5.87 3.12
CA PRO A 231 -13.27 6.24 2.06
C PRO A 231 -13.76 7.38 1.18
N GLN A 232 -12.85 8.29 0.80
CA GLN A 232 -13.06 9.25 -0.29
C GLN A 232 -13.21 8.46 -1.60
N THR A 233 -13.81 9.03 -2.63
CA THR A 233 -14.00 8.35 -3.91
C THR A 233 -13.43 9.19 -5.06
N THR A 234 -12.90 8.49 -6.07
CA THR A 234 -12.58 9.10 -7.36
C THR A 234 -13.87 9.49 -8.11
N GLU A 235 -13.73 10.25 -9.19
CA GLU A 235 -14.86 10.58 -10.10
C GLU A 235 -15.53 9.34 -10.69
N THR A 236 -14.80 8.25 -10.85
CA THR A 236 -15.31 6.96 -11.33
C THR A 236 -15.92 6.11 -10.23
N GLY A 237 -15.93 6.59 -8.97
CA GLY A 237 -16.49 5.89 -7.82
C GLY A 237 -15.55 4.90 -7.15
N LEU A 238 -14.26 4.84 -7.55
CA LEU A 238 -13.27 3.98 -6.86
C LEU A 238 -12.91 4.56 -5.49
N PRO A 239 -12.80 3.72 -4.46
CA PRO A 239 -12.44 4.19 -3.12
C PRO A 239 -10.99 4.70 -3.09
N VAL A 240 -10.77 5.79 -2.35
CA VAL A 240 -9.46 6.40 -2.09
C VAL A 240 -9.26 6.42 -0.59
N ALA A 241 -8.49 5.49 -0.08
CA ALA A 241 -8.19 5.36 1.35
C ALA A 241 -6.94 4.52 1.57
N ILE A 242 -6.25 4.77 2.67
CA ILE A 242 -5.17 3.94 3.21
C ILE A 242 -5.79 3.00 4.26
N TRP A 243 -5.67 1.70 4.04
CA TRP A 243 -6.22 0.67 4.93
C TRP A 243 -5.18 0.13 5.92
N TYR A 244 -5.59 -0.24 7.15
CA TYR A 244 -4.70 -0.77 8.18
C TYR A 244 -5.40 -1.62 9.24
#